data_d8c21fc4b4be819bc28d869fa7c2e08e
#
_entry.id   d8c21fc4b4be819bc28d869fa7c2e08e
#
_cell.length_a   1.000
_cell.length_b   1.000
_cell.length_c   1.000
_cell.angle_alpha   90.00
_cell.angle_beta   90.00
_cell.angle_gamma   90.00
#
_symmetry.space_group_name_H-M   'P 1'
#
loop_
_entity.id
_entity.type
_entity.pdbx_description
1 polymer ?
#
loop_
_entity_poly.entity_id
_entity_poly.type
_entity_poly.pdbx_seq_one_letter_code
_entity_poly.pdbx_strand_id
1 'polypeptide(L)'
;CLFNDILDLSEMESGTLEFVREKVNLYHACLEEYDRHRLKVNKGVILILDDVDEELCVMGDRMRIMQVLMNLLSNAAKFTPTGEIHFGYQLRGNIVQFYVKDTGIGIPANRVAKIFERFGKINNFAQGTGLGLTVSRMLVERMGGRIWVRSGEGIGTTFFFTLPLG
;
A
#
# COMPACT_ATOMS: atom_id res chain seq x y z
N CYS A 1 -4.26 -0.52 12.08
CA CYS A 1 -4.94 -0.96 13.29
C CYS A 1 -6.29 -1.60 12.93
N LEU A 2 -6.60 -2.75 13.54
CA LEU A 2 -7.85 -3.48 13.28
C LEU A 2 -9.10 -2.61 13.50
N PHE A 3 -9.11 -1.86 14.58
CA PHE A 3 -10.27 -1.01 14.92
C PHE A 3 -10.51 0.05 13.84
N ASN A 4 -9.46 0.71 13.38
CA ASN A 4 -9.58 1.71 12.33
C ASN A 4 -10.00 1.09 11.00
N ASP A 5 -9.48 -0.10 10.69
CA ASP A 5 -9.84 -0.80 9.46
C ASP A 5 -11.31 -1.20 9.45
N ILE A 6 -11.82 -1.68 10.58
CA ILE A 6 -13.25 -2.03 10.72
C ILE A 6 -14.12 -0.78 10.59
N LEU A 7 -13.72 0.31 11.23
CA LEU A 7 -14.46 1.56 11.18
C LEU A 7 -14.47 2.13 9.76
N ASP A 8 -13.33 2.18 9.09
CA ASP A 8 -13.22 2.65 7.71
C ASP A 8 -14.09 1.81 6.78
N LEU A 9 -14.06 0.49 6.92
CA LEU A 9 -14.87 -0.41 6.09
C LEU A 9 -16.35 -0.17 6.33
N SER A 10 -16.75 -0.03 7.59
CA SER A 10 -18.15 0.25 7.94
C SER A 10 -18.62 1.59 7.35
N GLU A 11 -17.81 2.63 7.45
CA GLU A 11 -18.12 3.94 6.89
C GLU A 11 -18.23 3.90 5.36
N MET A 12 -17.40 3.10 4.71
CA MET A 12 -17.47 2.90 3.26
C MET A 12 -18.75 2.18 2.86
N GLU A 13 -19.11 1.11 3.56
CA GLU A 13 -20.33 0.34 3.28
C GLU A 13 -21.58 1.18 3.47
N SER A 14 -21.56 2.09 4.44
CA SER A 14 -22.71 2.99 4.71
C SER A 14 -22.68 4.25 3.86
N GLY A 15 -21.60 4.49 3.11
CA GLY A 15 -21.46 5.69 2.29
C GLY A 15 -21.14 6.95 3.07
N THR A 16 -20.74 6.83 4.34
CA THR A 16 -20.44 7.97 5.21
C THR A 16 -18.98 8.40 5.20
N LEU A 17 -18.09 7.62 4.57
CA LEU A 17 -16.69 7.97 4.49
C LEU A 17 -16.48 9.19 3.61
N GLU A 18 -15.88 10.22 4.17
CA GLU A 18 -15.57 11.45 3.47
C GLU A 18 -14.07 11.56 3.18
N PHE A 19 -13.73 12.19 2.06
CA PHE A 19 -12.36 12.44 1.66
C PHE A 19 -12.09 13.94 1.61
N VAL A 20 -10.97 14.34 2.19
CA VAL A 20 -10.46 15.69 2.07
C VAL A 20 -9.77 15.81 0.71
N ARG A 21 -9.88 16.97 0.07
CA ARG A 21 -9.17 17.24 -1.18
C ARG A 21 -8.22 18.39 -0.95
N GLU A 22 -6.92 18.09 -1.00
CA GLU A 22 -5.86 19.06 -0.76
C GLU A 22 -4.67 18.77 -1.66
N LYS A 23 -3.79 19.74 -1.80
CA LYS A 23 -2.53 19.54 -2.53
C LYS A 23 -1.59 18.72 -1.66
N VAL A 24 -1.20 17.54 -2.14
CA VAL A 24 -0.34 16.62 -1.42
C VAL A 24 1.00 16.49 -2.14
N ASN A 25 2.08 16.85 -1.46
CA ASN A 25 3.42 16.57 -1.96
C ASN A 25 3.73 15.10 -1.66
N LEU A 26 3.92 14.31 -2.71
CA LEU A 26 4.07 12.86 -2.59
C LEU A 26 5.39 12.46 -1.95
N TYR A 27 6.45 13.23 -2.20
CA TYR A 27 7.75 12.95 -1.60
C TYR A 27 7.69 13.07 -0.07
N HIS A 28 7.06 14.13 0.44
CA HIS A 28 6.93 14.32 1.87
C HIS A 28 6.08 13.21 2.52
N ALA A 29 5.03 12.78 1.85
CA ALA A 29 4.20 11.68 2.34
C ALA A 29 5.00 10.37 2.39
N CYS A 30 5.76 10.08 1.34
CA CYS A 30 6.61 8.89 1.28
C CYS A 30 7.73 8.93 2.31
N LEU A 31 8.37 10.08 2.50
CA LEU A 31 9.41 10.22 3.52
C LEU A 31 8.89 9.95 4.92
N GLU A 32 7.70 10.45 5.24
CA GLU A 32 7.10 10.23 6.54
C GLU A 32 6.82 8.74 6.77
N GLU A 33 6.33 8.05 5.76
CA GLU A 33 6.12 6.60 5.85
C GLU A 33 7.44 5.83 5.88
N TYR A 34 8.46 6.29 5.15
CA TYR A 34 9.80 5.71 5.22
C TYR A 34 10.36 5.79 6.66
N ASP A 35 10.30 6.97 7.26
CA ASP A 35 10.81 7.16 8.63
C ASP A 35 10.04 6.32 9.64
N ARG A 36 8.75 6.14 9.45
CA ARG A 36 7.91 5.35 10.32
C ARG A 36 8.22 3.86 10.25
N HIS A 37 8.54 3.35 9.06
CA HIS A 37 8.68 1.91 8.82
C HIS A 37 10.13 1.40 8.81
N ARG A 38 11.11 2.25 8.58
CA ARG A 38 12.52 1.80 8.44
C ARG A 38 13.07 1.03 9.63
N LEU A 39 12.54 1.26 10.82
CA LEU A 39 12.94 0.55 12.03
C LEU A 39 12.01 -0.62 12.38
N LYS A 40 10.93 -0.81 11.64
CA LYS A 40 9.95 -1.87 11.89
C LYS A 40 10.15 -3.10 11.01
N VAL A 41 11.04 -3.00 10.03
CA VAL A 41 11.36 -4.15 9.17
C VAL A 41 12.20 -5.16 9.95
N ASN A 42 12.18 -6.40 9.49
CA ASN A 42 12.96 -7.47 10.10
C ASN A 42 14.45 -7.17 10.04
N LYS A 43 15.20 -7.71 11.00
CA LYS A 43 16.65 -7.62 10.96
C LYS A 43 17.16 -8.31 9.69
N GLY A 44 18.00 -7.63 8.92
CA GLY A 44 18.46 -8.14 7.63
C GLY A 44 17.58 -7.70 6.45
N VAL A 45 16.60 -6.84 6.69
CA VAL A 45 15.78 -6.22 5.64
C VAL A 45 16.13 -4.74 5.56
N ILE A 46 16.29 -4.25 4.34
CA ILE A 46 16.53 -2.83 4.08
C ILE A 46 15.30 -2.25 3.39
N LEU A 47 14.77 -1.16 3.95
CA LEU A 47 13.70 -0.38 3.34
C LEU A 47 14.32 0.76 2.54
N ILE A 48 13.93 0.90 1.29
CA ILE A 48 14.48 1.90 0.38
C ILE A 48 13.35 2.70 -0.26
N LEU A 49 13.39 4.01 -0.11
CA LEU A 49 12.59 4.91 -0.94
C LEU A 49 13.41 5.22 -2.19
N ASP A 50 12.95 4.76 -3.35
CA ASP A 50 13.65 4.96 -4.61
C ASP A 50 13.70 6.43 -5.00
N ASP A 51 14.54 6.77 -5.98
CA ASP A 51 14.59 8.11 -6.53
C ASP A 51 13.24 8.46 -7.17
N VAL A 52 12.66 9.55 -6.71
CA VAL A 52 11.34 10.01 -7.15
C VAL A 52 11.38 11.51 -7.40
N ASP A 53 10.40 12.01 -8.14
CA ASP A 53 10.22 13.44 -8.35
C ASP A 53 9.75 14.09 -7.04
N GLU A 54 10.63 14.84 -6.39
CA GLU A 54 10.35 15.45 -5.09
C GLU A 54 9.34 16.60 -5.17
N GLU A 55 9.08 17.10 -6.38
CA GLU A 55 8.16 18.22 -6.60
C GLU A 55 6.74 17.75 -6.99
N LEU A 56 6.56 16.47 -7.27
CA LEU A 56 5.29 15.95 -7.75
C LEU A 56 4.22 16.00 -6.66
N CYS A 57 3.09 16.62 -7.00
CA CYS A 57 1.94 16.74 -6.12
C CYS A 57 0.70 16.18 -6.80
N VAL A 58 -0.25 15.73 -5.98
CA VAL A 58 -1.59 15.35 -6.43
C VAL A 58 -2.61 16.12 -5.60
N MET A 59 -3.81 16.25 -6.14
CA MET A 59 -4.96 16.73 -5.36
C MET A 59 -5.66 15.51 -4.78
N GLY A 60 -5.63 15.37 -3.46
CA GLY A 60 -6.19 14.19 -2.83
C GLY A 60 -6.20 14.30 -1.31
N ASP A 61 -6.45 13.17 -0.65
CA ASP A 61 -6.48 13.07 0.80
C ASP A 61 -5.16 12.48 1.30
N ARG A 62 -4.32 13.34 1.89
CA ARG A 62 -2.98 12.96 2.36
C ARG A 62 -3.03 11.79 3.34
N MET A 63 -3.94 11.82 4.30
CA MET A 63 -4.03 10.76 5.31
C MET A 63 -4.42 9.42 4.69
N ARG A 64 -5.29 9.43 3.70
CA ARG A 64 -5.73 8.20 3.04
C ARG A 64 -4.66 7.64 2.12
N ILE A 65 -3.93 8.50 1.40
CA ILE A 65 -2.78 8.09 0.60
C ILE A 65 -1.74 7.43 1.51
N MET A 66 -1.42 8.05 2.64
CA MET A 66 -0.48 7.49 3.61
C MET A 66 -0.98 6.19 4.21
N GLN A 67 -2.28 6.06 4.44
CA GLN A 67 -2.88 4.82 4.95
C GLN A 67 -2.69 3.66 3.97
N VAL A 68 -2.87 3.90 2.68
CA VAL A 68 -2.61 2.87 1.65
C VAL A 68 -1.14 2.48 1.67
N LEU A 69 -0.23 3.47 1.65
CA LEU A 69 1.21 3.20 1.73
C LEU A 69 1.57 2.41 2.99
N MET A 70 1.05 2.81 4.13
CA MET A 70 1.27 2.12 5.41
C MET A 70 0.83 0.66 5.32
N ASN A 71 -0.35 0.40 4.79
CA ASN A 71 -0.86 -0.96 4.66
C ASN A 71 0.04 -1.82 3.78
N LEU A 72 0.48 -1.27 2.64
CA LEU A 72 1.34 -2.01 1.71
C LEU A 72 2.74 -2.22 2.28
N LEU A 73 3.31 -1.23 2.95
CA LEU A 73 4.62 -1.34 3.59
C LEU A 73 4.60 -2.32 4.77
N SER A 74 3.55 -2.28 5.59
CA SER A 74 3.39 -3.23 6.69
C SER A 74 3.27 -4.66 6.18
N ASN A 75 2.54 -4.83 5.09
CA ASN A 75 2.39 -6.14 4.45
C ASN A 75 3.72 -6.65 3.90
N ALA A 76 4.47 -5.79 3.20
CA ALA A 76 5.80 -6.13 2.70
C ALA A 76 6.75 -6.54 3.83
N ALA A 77 6.72 -5.80 4.95
CA ALA A 77 7.57 -6.12 6.12
C ALA A 77 7.23 -7.49 6.71
N LYS A 78 5.95 -7.85 6.76
CA LYS A 78 5.54 -9.16 7.29
C LYS A 78 6.03 -10.30 6.43
N PHE A 79 6.06 -10.14 5.11
CA PHE A 79 6.37 -11.21 4.18
C PHE A 79 7.78 -11.17 3.63
N THR A 80 8.65 -10.31 4.17
CA THR A 80 10.06 -10.22 3.79
C THR A 80 10.94 -10.53 5.00
N PRO A 81 11.29 -11.81 5.22
CA PRO A 81 12.15 -12.18 6.35
C PRO A 81 13.57 -11.63 6.21
N THR A 82 14.08 -11.58 4.99
CA THR A 82 15.38 -10.98 4.65
C THR A 82 15.31 -10.39 3.26
N GLY A 83 16.16 -9.43 2.96
CA GLY A 83 16.24 -8.84 1.63
C GLY A 83 15.92 -7.36 1.61
N GLU A 84 15.12 -6.94 0.65
CA GLU A 84 14.87 -5.51 0.40
C GLU A 84 13.41 -5.23 0.16
N ILE A 85 12.99 -4.02 0.56
CA ILE A 85 11.69 -3.46 0.24
C ILE A 85 11.94 -2.11 -0.41
N HIS A 86 11.48 -1.94 -1.64
CA HIS A 86 11.56 -0.67 -2.38
C HIS A 86 10.17 -0.09 -2.55
N PHE A 87 10.05 1.21 -2.47
CA PHE A 87 8.80 1.87 -2.81
C PHE A 87 9.05 3.24 -3.42
N GLY A 88 8.07 3.75 -4.11
CA GLY A 88 8.15 5.03 -4.79
C GLY A 88 6.95 5.25 -5.70
N TYR A 89 7.09 6.17 -6.63
CA TYR A 89 6.02 6.51 -7.58
C TYR A 89 6.61 7.07 -8.87
N GLN A 90 5.81 7.01 -9.92
CA GLN A 90 6.15 7.56 -11.24
C GLN A 90 4.93 8.23 -11.84
N LEU A 91 5.16 9.38 -12.47
CA LEU A 91 4.12 10.04 -13.24
C LEU A 91 3.99 9.34 -14.60
N ARG A 92 2.76 8.93 -14.94
CA ARG A 92 2.44 8.29 -16.23
C ARG A 92 1.24 9.00 -16.83
N GLY A 93 1.50 9.94 -17.75
CA GLY A 93 0.44 10.77 -18.30
C GLY A 93 -0.17 11.66 -17.22
N ASN A 94 -1.46 11.50 -16.97
CA ASN A 94 -2.18 12.28 -15.95
C ASN A 94 -2.48 11.44 -14.69
N ILE A 95 -1.82 10.30 -14.53
CA ILE A 95 -1.92 9.48 -13.31
C ILE A 95 -0.54 9.30 -12.70
N VAL A 96 -0.53 9.07 -11.38
CA VAL A 96 0.69 8.70 -10.65
C VAL A 96 0.56 7.23 -10.28
N GLN A 97 1.57 6.45 -10.64
CA GLN A 97 1.63 5.03 -10.29
C GLN A 97 2.61 4.83 -9.14
N PHE A 98 2.07 4.33 -8.03
CA PHE A 98 2.86 3.98 -6.84
C PHE A 98 3.18 2.49 -6.86
N TYR A 99 4.28 2.12 -6.23
CA TYR A 99 4.64 0.71 -6.07
C TYR A 99 5.28 0.45 -4.71
N VAL A 100 5.08 -0.76 -4.20
CA VAL A 100 5.79 -1.30 -3.05
C VAL A 100 6.27 -2.69 -3.45
N LYS A 101 7.58 -2.83 -3.61
CA LYS A 101 8.21 -4.06 -4.11
C LYS A 101 9.05 -4.70 -3.01
N ASP A 102 8.84 -5.99 -2.77
CA ASP A 102 9.64 -6.75 -1.82
C ASP A 102 10.27 -7.97 -2.47
N THR A 103 11.35 -8.45 -1.86
CA THR A 103 12.05 -9.68 -2.25
C THR A 103 11.70 -10.83 -1.29
N GLY A 104 10.48 -10.81 -0.75
CA GLY A 104 10.03 -11.78 0.24
C GLY A 104 9.56 -13.11 -0.32
N ILE A 105 8.67 -13.76 0.41
CA ILE A 105 8.23 -15.11 0.09
C ILE A 105 7.35 -15.20 -1.15
N GLY A 106 6.77 -14.09 -1.58
CA GLY A 106 5.82 -14.06 -2.70
C GLY A 106 4.46 -14.63 -2.33
N ILE A 107 3.54 -14.59 -3.29
CA ILE A 107 2.17 -15.06 -3.12
C ILE A 107 1.93 -16.20 -4.11
N PRO A 108 1.41 -17.36 -3.65
CA PRO A 108 1.05 -18.44 -4.55
C PRO A 108 0.04 -17.97 -5.63
N ALA A 109 0.22 -18.43 -6.86
CA ALA A 109 -0.61 -18.01 -7.98
C ALA A 109 -2.11 -18.21 -7.73
N ASN A 110 -2.48 -19.29 -7.03
CA ASN A 110 -3.87 -19.59 -6.71
C ASN A 110 -4.48 -18.66 -5.66
N ARG A 111 -3.68 -17.80 -5.04
CA ARG A 111 -4.15 -16.85 -4.02
C ARG A 111 -4.13 -15.40 -4.47
N VAL A 112 -3.39 -15.11 -5.54
CA VAL A 112 -3.23 -13.72 -6.03
C VAL A 112 -4.58 -13.05 -6.28
N ALA A 113 -5.52 -13.76 -6.88
CA ALA A 113 -6.85 -13.23 -7.19
C ALA A 113 -7.69 -12.92 -5.95
N LYS A 114 -7.34 -13.49 -4.79
CA LYS A 114 -8.15 -13.42 -3.57
C LYS A 114 -7.61 -12.50 -2.49
N ILE A 115 -6.42 -11.94 -2.68
CA ILE A 115 -5.75 -11.19 -1.60
C ILE A 115 -6.45 -9.88 -1.24
N PHE A 116 -7.27 -9.34 -2.12
CA PHE A 116 -8.03 -8.11 -1.86
C PHE A 116 -9.43 -8.38 -1.31
N GLU A 117 -9.81 -9.66 -1.15
CA GLU A 117 -11.08 -10.01 -0.57
C GLU A 117 -11.07 -9.77 0.94
N ARG A 118 -12.25 -9.43 1.48
CA ARG A 118 -12.41 -9.21 2.92
C ARG A 118 -11.99 -10.46 3.70
N PHE A 119 -11.09 -10.27 4.68
CA PHE A 119 -10.50 -11.32 5.50
C PHE A 119 -9.71 -12.38 4.72
N GLY A 120 -9.39 -12.12 3.46
CA GLY A 120 -8.49 -12.96 2.69
C GLY A 120 -7.08 -12.88 3.25
N LYS A 121 -6.50 -14.04 3.61
CA LYS A 121 -5.13 -14.12 4.13
C LYS A 121 -4.26 -14.93 3.19
N ILE A 122 -3.00 -14.52 3.03
CA ILE A 122 -2.05 -15.22 2.18
C ILE A 122 -1.72 -16.59 2.76
N ASN A 123 -1.54 -16.67 4.07
CA ASN A 123 -1.33 -17.93 4.78
C ASN A 123 -1.79 -17.80 6.23
N ASN A 124 -1.84 -18.93 6.94
CA ASN A 124 -2.32 -18.98 8.32
C ASN A 124 -1.36 -18.29 9.32
N PHE A 125 -0.16 -17.98 8.91
CA PHE A 125 0.82 -17.28 9.74
C PHE A 125 0.76 -15.78 9.58
N ALA A 126 -0.04 -15.28 8.64
CA ALA A 126 -0.19 -13.84 8.44
C ALA A 126 -0.77 -13.21 9.70
N GLN A 127 0.03 -12.41 10.35
CA GLN A 127 -0.35 -11.65 11.54
C GLN A 127 -1.19 -10.46 11.11
N GLY A 128 -2.43 -10.70 10.77
CA GLY A 128 -3.26 -9.61 10.32
C GLY A 128 -4.71 -10.04 10.25
N THR A 129 -5.58 -9.06 10.16
CA THR A 129 -7.01 -9.26 10.11
C THR A 129 -7.51 -9.63 8.73
N GLY A 130 -6.66 -9.48 7.70
CA GLY A 130 -7.05 -9.61 6.30
C GLY A 130 -7.83 -8.41 5.78
N LEU A 131 -7.92 -7.32 6.55
CA LEU A 131 -8.66 -6.12 6.16
C LEU A 131 -7.79 -5.07 5.49
N GLY A 132 -6.47 -5.05 5.77
CA GLY A 132 -5.59 -4.00 5.26
C GLY A 132 -5.62 -3.86 3.73
N LEU A 133 -5.54 -4.96 3.00
CA LEU A 133 -5.59 -4.94 1.54
C LEU A 133 -6.98 -4.62 1.01
N THR A 134 -8.03 -5.11 1.67
CA THR A 134 -9.42 -4.78 1.34
C THR A 134 -9.67 -3.28 1.49
N VAL A 135 -9.25 -2.72 2.61
CA VAL A 135 -9.38 -1.28 2.89
C VAL A 135 -8.57 -0.48 1.87
N SER A 136 -7.33 -0.89 1.59
CA SER A 136 -6.48 -0.22 0.59
C SER A 136 -7.16 -0.17 -0.77
N ARG A 137 -7.74 -1.27 -1.23
CA ARG A 137 -8.46 -1.32 -2.49
C ARG A 137 -9.65 -0.36 -2.51
N MET A 138 -10.44 -0.36 -1.45
CA MET A 138 -11.61 0.52 -1.35
C MET A 138 -11.19 1.99 -1.34
N LEU A 139 -10.15 2.35 -0.59
CA LEU A 139 -9.63 3.72 -0.56
C LEU A 139 -9.13 4.17 -1.93
N VAL A 140 -8.32 3.34 -2.59
CA VAL A 140 -7.77 3.66 -3.92
C VAL A 140 -8.88 3.82 -4.94
N GLU A 141 -9.85 2.91 -4.98
CA GLU A 141 -10.98 2.99 -5.91
C GLU A 141 -11.83 4.24 -5.65
N ARG A 142 -12.06 4.59 -4.39
CA ARG A 142 -12.82 5.79 -4.02
C ARG A 142 -12.06 7.07 -4.38
N MET A 143 -10.74 7.02 -4.43
CA MET A 143 -9.93 8.15 -4.87
C MET A 143 -9.75 8.21 -6.39
N GLY A 144 -10.40 7.30 -7.13
CA GLY A 144 -10.38 7.30 -8.59
C GLY A 144 -9.26 6.51 -9.22
N GLY A 145 -8.58 5.67 -8.44
CA GLY A 145 -7.45 4.87 -8.90
C GLY A 145 -7.74 3.37 -9.00
N ARG A 146 -6.66 2.62 -9.18
CA ARG A 146 -6.67 1.16 -9.25
C ARG A 146 -5.54 0.61 -8.40
N ILE A 147 -5.71 -0.61 -7.88
CA ILE A 147 -4.68 -1.33 -7.17
C ILE A 147 -4.56 -2.74 -7.75
N TRP A 148 -3.34 -3.23 -7.91
CA TRP A 148 -3.09 -4.59 -8.38
C TRP A 148 -1.77 -5.10 -7.83
N VAL A 149 -1.49 -6.37 -8.08
CA VAL A 149 -0.31 -7.04 -7.56
C VAL A 149 0.33 -7.92 -8.62
N ARG A 150 1.64 -8.02 -8.58
CA ARG A 150 2.42 -9.02 -9.32
C ARG A 150 3.28 -9.75 -8.32
N SER A 151 3.28 -11.07 -8.39
CA SER A 151 4.02 -11.85 -7.40
C SER A 151 4.52 -13.14 -8.01
N GLY A 152 5.68 -13.60 -7.53
CA GLY A 152 6.22 -14.92 -7.82
C GLY A 152 6.58 -15.58 -6.50
N GLU A 153 6.06 -16.79 -6.28
CA GLU A 153 6.37 -17.54 -5.06
C GLU A 153 7.87 -17.79 -4.97
N GLY A 154 8.46 -17.46 -3.83
CA GLY A 154 9.91 -17.55 -3.61
C GLY A 154 10.72 -16.42 -4.25
N ILE A 155 10.09 -15.49 -4.97
CA ILE A 155 10.78 -14.37 -5.64
C ILE A 155 10.47 -13.06 -4.96
N GLY A 156 9.21 -12.80 -4.64
CA GLY A 156 8.75 -11.57 -4.02
C GLY A 156 7.43 -11.08 -4.59
N THR A 157 7.04 -9.89 -4.14
CA THR A 157 5.75 -9.30 -4.46
C THR A 157 5.90 -7.82 -4.77
N THR A 158 5.18 -7.33 -5.76
CA THR A 158 5.06 -5.90 -6.02
C THR A 158 3.58 -5.52 -6.04
N PHE A 159 3.20 -4.62 -5.15
CA PHE A 159 1.88 -3.98 -5.18
C PHE A 159 1.99 -2.67 -5.93
N PHE A 160 0.99 -2.41 -6.75
CA PHE A 160 0.87 -1.15 -7.49
C PHE A 160 -0.47 -0.50 -7.18
N PHE A 161 -0.48 0.82 -7.09
CA PHE A 161 -1.74 1.55 -7.13
C PHE A 161 -1.55 2.86 -7.87
N THR A 162 -2.63 3.36 -8.43
CA THR A 162 -2.62 4.60 -9.18
C THR A 162 -3.58 5.60 -8.57
N LEU A 163 -3.25 6.88 -8.75
CA LEU A 163 -4.12 7.99 -8.38
C LEU A 163 -4.11 9.01 -9.50
N PRO A 164 -5.23 9.66 -9.80
CA PRO A 164 -5.24 10.78 -10.74
C PRO A 164 -4.47 11.96 -10.16
N LEU A 165 -3.91 12.80 -11.03
CA LEU A 165 -3.19 14.01 -10.59
C LEU A 165 -4.12 14.99 -9.88
N GLY A 166 -5.34 15.06 -10.31
CA GLY A 166 -6.27 15.99 -9.70
C GLY A 166 -7.72 15.88 -10.16
#